data_eb7ade4087269efb2022f9dec89f6312
#
_entry.id   eb7ade4087269efb2022f9dec89f6312
#
_cell.length_a   1.000
_cell.length_b   1.000
_cell.length_c   1.000
_cell.angle_alpha   90.00
_cell.angle_beta   90.00
_cell.angle_gamma   90.00
#
_symmetry.space_group_name_H-M   'P 1'
#
loop_
_entity.id
_entity.type
_entity.pdbx_description
1 polymer ?
#
loop_
_entity_poly.entity_id
_entity_poly.type
_entity_poly.pdbx_seq_one_letter_code
_entity_poly.pdbx_strand_id
1 'polypeptide(L)'
;EELKSLGIENAKIDEFGVVYGTIPSNNNHQGDVIGFIAHMDTSPDASGKDIHPQIIKDYQGQKITLNEDKELYLDPEQYPQLLQLIHHDLITTDGTTLLGADDKAGIAIIMQMVEYIYNHPEFKHNDIQIAFTPDEEIGHGSDHFNVDYFNAQYAYTIDGGDIHIVEYENFNAFSAEVK
;
A
#
# COMPACT_ATOMS: atom_id res chain seq x y z
N GLU A 1 8.57 -14.21 1.17
CA GLU A 1 8.15 -15.52 1.74
C GLU A 1 6.64 -15.65 1.78
N GLU A 2 5.90 -14.63 2.20
CA GLU A 2 4.43 -14.65 2.32
C GLU A 2 3.73 -14.90 0.98
N LEU A 3 4.13 -14.24 -0.10
CA LEU A 3 3.61 -14.53 -1.45
C LEU A 3 3.75 -16.02 -1.83
N LYS A 4 4.88 -16.63 -1.47
CA LYS A 4 5.08 -18.07 -1.70
C LYS A 4 4.16 -18.92 -0.85
N SER A 5 3.92 -18.53 0.39
CA SER A 5 2.97 -19.25 1.26
C SER A 5 1.54 -19.19 0.76
N LEU A 6 1.18 -18.15 -0.01
CA LEU A 6 -0.11 -18.00 -0.68
C LEU A 6 -0.18 -18.71 -2.04
N GLY A 7 0.93 -19.33 -2.53
CA GLY A 7 0.95 -20.11 -3.77
C GLY A 7 1.67 -19.44 -4.94
N ILE A 8 2.25 -18.26 -4.76
CA ILE A 8 3.06 -17.61 -5.81
C ILE A 8 4.51 -18.12 -5.73
N GLU A 9 4.74 -19.34 -6.27
CA GLU A 9 6.02 -20.01 -6.21
C GLU A 9 7.17 -19.25 -6.92
N ASN A 10 6.83 -18.46 -7.94
CA ASN A 10 7.78 -17.66 -8.71
C ASN A 10 8.16 -16.33 -8.02
N ALA A 11 7.62 -16.04 -6.83
CA ALA A 11 7.95 -14.82 -6.12
C ALA A 11 9.44 -14.75 -5.82
N LYS A 12 10.05 -13.64 -6.17
CA LYS A 12 11.49 -13.36 -5.97
C LYS A 12 11.71 -11.92 -5.54
N ILE A 13 12.83 -11.68 -4.89
CA ILE A 13 13.39 -10.37 -4.64
C ILE A 13 14.62 -10.19 -5.53
N ASP A 14 14.80 -9.04 -6.13
CA ASP A 14 15.98 -8.72 -6.92
C ASP A 14 17.09 -8.07 -6.06
N GLU A 15 18.21 -7.72 -6.70
CA GLU A 15 19.38 -7.11 -6.04
C GLU A 15 19.12 -5.71 -5.50
N PHE A 16 18.07 -5.04 -5.97
CA PHE A 16 17.65 -3.70 -5.52
C PHE A 16 16.55 -3.74 -4.46
N GLY A 17 16.09 -4.92 -4.08
CA GLY A 17 15.06 -5.10 -3.07
C GLY A 17 13.63 -5.09 -3.61
N VAL A 18 13.44 -4.98 -4.92
CA VAL A 18 12.11 -5.07 -5.52
C VAL A 18 11.63 -6.52 -5.51
N VAL A 19 10.43 -6.73 -4.97
CA VAL A 19 9.78 -8.04 -4.96
C VAL A 19 8.87 -8.15 -6.17
N TYR A 20 8.95 -9.28 -6.88
CA TYR A 20 8.08 -9.61 -8.00
C TYR A 20 7.38 -10.94 -7.79
N GLY A 21 6.17 -11.06 -8.29
CA GLY A 21 5.42 -12.29 -8.33
C GLY A 21 4.40 -12.29 -9.46
N THR A 22 4.05 -13.47 -9.97
CA THR A 22 3.05 -13.65 -11.02
C THR A 22 2.00 -14.64 -10.58
N ILE A 23 0.73 -14.29 -10.69
CA ILE A 23 -0.39 -15.23 -10.63
C ILE A 23 -0.68 -15.66 -12.07
N PRO A 24 -0.41 -16.93 -12.44
CA PRO A 24 -0.66 -17.40 -13.80
C PRO A 24 -2.14 -17.38 -14.13
N SER A 25 -2.47 -17.06 -15.39
CA SER A 25 -3.82 -17.12 -15.91
C SER A 25 -4.49 -18.47 -15.64
N ASN A 26 -5.74 -18.45 -15.27
CA ASN A 26 -6.58 -19.64 -15.12
C ASN A 26 -7.71 -19.68 -16.14
N ASN A 27 -7.64 -18.86 -17.18
CA ASN A 27 -8.59 -18.87 -18.29
C ASN A 27 -7.92 -19.37 -19.59
N ASN A 28 -8.76 -19.76 -20.57
CA ASN A 28 -8.30 -20.26 -21.87
C ASN A 28 -8.18 -19.14 -22.93
N HIS A 29 -8.39 -17.90 -22.55
CA HIS A 29 -8.33 -16.76 -23.46
C HIS A 29 -7.04 -15.99 -23.22
N GLN A 30 -6.40 -15.57 -24.30
CA GLN A 30 -5.29 -14.64 -24.25
C GLN A 30 -5.87 -13.22 -24.04
N GLY A 31 -5.44 -12.55 -23.01
CA GLY A 31 -5.84 -11.18 -22.68
C GLY A 31 -4.68 -10.41 -22.07
N ASP A 32 -4.90 -9.15 -21.79
CA ASP A 32 -3.89 -8.27 -21.26
C ASP A 32 -3.44 -8.72 -19.86
N VAL A 33 -2.16 -8.54 -19.58
CA VAL A 33 -1.55 -8.75 -18.28
C VAL A 33 -1.71 -7.47 -17.48
N ILE A 34 -2.26 -7.58 -16.28
CA ILE A 34 -2.45 -6.45 -15.36
C ILE A 34 -1.45 -6.56 -14.22
N GLY A 35 -0.85 -5.43 -13.86
CA GLY A 35 0.06 -5.32 -12.73
C GLY A 35 -0.55 -4.57 -11.54
N PHE A 36 -0.17 -4.98 -10.33
CA PHE A 36 -0.44 -4.26 -9.09
C PHE A 36 0.85 -4.02 -8.34
N ILE A 37 1.04 -2.79 -7.90
CA ILE A 37 2.28 -2.32 -7.28
C ILE A 37 1.92 -1.61 -5.98
N ALA A 38 2.72 -1.79 -4.94
CA ALA A 38 2.69 -1.05 -3.69
C ALA A 38 4.12 -0.86 -3.18
N HIS A 39 4.36 0.19 -2.36
CA HIS A 39 5.70 0.36 -1.80
C HIS A 39 5.83 -0.18 -0.38
N MET A 40 7.03 -0.57 0.00
CA MET A 40 7.32 -1.21 1.28
C MET A 40 7.92 -0.27 2.32
N ASP A 41 8.57 0.79 1.87
CA ASP A 41 9.18 1.78 2.73
C ASP A 41 8.14 2.71 3.37
N THR A 42 8.59 3.50 4.32
CA THR A 42 7.80 4.54 4.98
C THR A 42 8.62 5.81 5.03
N SER A 43 7.93 6.95 5.09
CA SER A 43 8.56 8.25 5.13
C SER A 43 9.69 8.32 6.17
N PRO A 44 10.85 8.89 5.81
CA PRO A 44 11.97 9.09 6.75
C PRO A 44 11.71 10.22 7.76
N ASP A 45 10.61 10.97 7.64
CA ASP A 45 10.32 12.15 8.46
C ASP A 45 10.02 11.81 9.93
N ALA A 46 9.59 10.58 10.20
CA ALA A 46 9.37 10.09 11.55
C ALA A 46 9.71 8.60 11.67
N SER A 47 9.91 8.15 12.92
CA SER A 47 10.27 6.74 13.18
C SER A 47 9.15 5.79 12.78
N GLY A 48 9.49 4.75 12.04
CA GLY A 48 8.65 3.56 11.79
C GLY A 48 9.03 2.36 12.64
N LYS A 49 9.77 2.56 13.74
CA LYS A 49 10.27 1.48 14.60
C LYS A 49 9.40 1.32 15.85
N ASP A 50 9.11 0.08 16.21
CA ASP A 50 8.34 -0.29 17.41
C ASP A 50 6.93 0.37 17.39
N ILE A 51 6.21 0.18 16.29
CA ILE A 51 4.87 0.76 16.08
C ILE A 51 3.87 0.09 17.03
N HIS A 52 3.08 0.90 17.73
CA HIS A 52 2.00 0.46 18.62
C HIS A 52 0.64 0.82 18.02
N PRO A 53 0.02 -0.03 17.19
CA PRO A 53 -1.26 0.27 16.58
C PRO A 53 -2.39 0.20 17.61
N GLN A 54 -3.34 1.13 17.50
CA GLN A 54 -4.56 1.19 18.28
C GLN A 54 -5.77 1.07 17.36
N ILE A 55 -6.77 0.30 17.76
CA ILE A 55 -8.00 0.11 16.99
C ILE A 55 -9.14 0.82 17.71
N ILE A 56 -9.73 1.81 17.07
CA ILE A 56 -10.92 2.53 17.52
C ILE A 56 -12.12 1.99 16.72
N LYS A 57 -13.00 1.28 17.40
CA LYS A 57 -14.21 0.71 16.78
C LYS A 57 -15.31 1.73 16.74
N ASP A 58 -16.06 1.76 15.62
CA ASP A 58 -17.26 2.58 15.42
C ASP A 58 -17.06 4.03 15.91
N TYR A 59 -16.10 4.72 15.29
CA TYR A 59 -15.72 6.08 15.67
C TYR A 59 -16.93 7.02 15.65
N GLN A 60 -17.13 7.79 16.73
CA GLN A 60 -18.29 8.67 16.93
C GLN A 60 -17.98 10.18 16.78
N GLY A 61 -16.83 10.56 16.25
CA GLY A 61 -16.44 11.96 16.09
C GLY A 61 -15.80 12.61 17.32
N GLN A 62 -15.49 11.83 18.36
CA GLN A 62 -14.80 12.33 19.56
C GLN A 62 -13.30 12.52 19.31
N LYS A 63 -12.67 13.33 20.16
CA LYS A 63 -11.22 13.41 20.26
C LYS A 63 -10.64 12.03 20.58
N ILE A 64 -9.62 11.61 19.84
CA ILE A 64 -8.92 10.34 20.03
C ILE A 64 -7.65 10.61 20.83
N THR A 65 -7.50 9.97 21.97
CA THR A 65 -6.26 9.99 22.75
C THR A 65 -5.30 8.95 22.16
N LEU A 66 -4.16 9.41 21.66
CA LEU A 66 -3.09 8.54 21.19
C LEU A 66 -2.15 8.15 22.35
N ASN A 67 -1.76 9.14 23.15
CA ASN A 67 -0.85 8.94 24.28
C ASN A 67 -1.14 10.00 25.37
N GLU A 68 -1.62 9.57 26.52
CA GLU A 68 -1.93 10.48 27.64
C GLU A 68 -0.67 11.10 28.23
N ASP A 69 0.38 10.30 28.43
CA ASP A 69 1.62 10.78 29.07
C ASP A 69 2.33 11.86 28.26
N LYS A 70 2.15 11.84 26.93
CA LYS A 70 2.75 12.79 25.99
C LYS A 70 1.76 13.85 25.50
N GLU A 71 0.53 13.81 25.99
CA GLU A 71 -0.56 14.71 25.58
C GLU A 71 -0.78 14.72 24.05
N LEU A 72 -0.68 13.52 23.41
CA LEU A 72 -0.89 13.38 21.97
C LEU A 72 -2.33 12.97 21.67
N TYR A 73 -2.95 13.72 20.77
CA TYR A 73 -4.35 13.53 20.41
C TYR A 73 -4.59 13.74 18.92
N LEU A 74 -5.60 13.07 18.39
CA LEU A 74 -6.26 13.45 17.13
C LEU A 74 -7.58 14.13 17.48
N ASP A 75 -7.65 15.44 17.26
CA ASP A 75 -8.79 16.27 17.61
C ASP A 75 -9.53 16.71 16.33
N PRO A 76 -10.84 16.41 16.19
CA PRO A 76 -11.62 16.85 15.05
C PRO A 76 -11.65 18.38 14.82
N GLU A 77 -11.40 19.18 15.87
CA GLU A 77 -11.26 20.64 15.72
C GLU A 77 -9.99 21.01 14.94
N GLN A 78 -8.92 20.22 15.06
CA GLN A 78 -7.67 20.40 14.34
C GLN A 78 -7.65 19.64 13.01
N TYR A 79 -8.31 18.49 12.96
CA TYR A 79 -8.37 17.56 11.81
C TYR A 79 -9.83 17.30 11.42
N PRO A 80 -10.51 18.26 10.77
CA PRO A 80 -11.96 18.15 10.45
C PRO A 80 -12.32 16.94 9.59
N GLN A 81 -11.38 16.42 8.80
CA GLN A 81 -11.55 15.21 7.99
C GLN A 81 -11.90 13.97 8.82
N LEU A 82 -11.56 13.94 10.11
CA LEU A 82 -11.98 12.87 11.02
C LEU A 82 -13.50 12.74 11.13
N LEU A 83 -14.23 13.84 10.96
CA LEU A 83 -15.70 13.82 11.02
C LEU A 83 -16.33 13.06 9.85
N GLN A 84 -15.59 12.86 8.76
CA GLN A 84 -16.02 12.03 7.62
C GLN A 84 -15.91 10.54 7.92
N LEU A 85 -15.18 10.18 8.97
CA LEU A 85 -14.91 8.80 9.37
C LEU A 85 -15.82 8.31 10.51
N ILE A 86 -16.87 9.07 10.84
CA ILE A 86 -17.87 8.64 11.83
C ILE A 86 -18.50 7.33 11.36
N HIS A 87 -18.67 6.38 12.29
CA HIS A 87 -19.12 5.01 12.08
C HIS A 87 -18.14 4.09 11.32
N HIS A 88 -16.88 4.53 11.14
CA HIS A 88 -15.81 3.66 10.65
C HIS A 88 -14.94 3.14 11.80
N ASP A 89 -14.33 2.00 11.57
CA ASP A 89 -13.24 1.51 12.41
C ASP A 89 -11.95 2.23 11.99
N LEU A 90 -11.23 2.78 12.95
CA LEU A 90 -9.97 3.49 12.69
C LEU A 90 -8.80 2.71 13.27
N ILE A 91 -7.66 2.79 12.59
CA ILE A 91 -6.38 2.31 13.11
C ILE A 91 -5.45 3.53 13.23
N THR A 92 -4.91 3.73 14.41
CA THR A 92 -3.93 4.79 14.71
C THR A 92 -2.69 4.20 15.37
N THR A 93 -1.65 5.00 15.57
CA THR A 93 -0.55 4.65 16.48
C THR A 93 -0.79 5.32 17.85
N ASP A 94 0.18 5.13 18.75
CA ASP A 94 0.28 5.91 20.00
C ASP A 94 0.83 7.34 19.78
N GLY A 95 0.97 7.79 18.55
CA GLY A 95 1.49 9.11 18.18
C GLY A 95 3.00 9.28 18.33
N THR A 96 3.74 8.24 18.70
CA THR A 96 5.20 8.32 18.84
C THR A 96 5.95 7.86 17.60
N THR A 97 5.24 7.21 16.66
CA THR A 97 5.77 6.71 15.39
C THR A 97 4.79 6.98 14.25
N LEU A 98 5.25 6.78 13.03
CA LEU A 98 4.35 6.58 11.89
C LEU A 98 3.49 5.34 12.11
N LEU A 99 2.29 5.32 11.50
CA LEU A 99 1.50 4.08 11.38
C LEU A 99 2.08 3.18 10.29
N GLY A 100 2.50 3.76 9.19
CA GLY A 100 2.98 3.04 8.01
C GLY A 100 1.84 2.46 7.15
N ALA A 101 0.62 3.01 7.28
CA ALA A 101 -0.49 2.64 6.40
C ALA A 101 -0.18 2.97 4.94
N ASP A 102 0.55 4.03 4.73
CA ASP A 102 1.21 4.41 3.51
C ASP A 102 2.58 3.69 3.46
N ASP A 103 2.83 2.68 2.63
CA ASP A 103 1.80 2.05 1.76
C ASP A 103 1.58 0.56 2.11
N LYS A 104 1.69 0.20 3.38
CA LYS A 104 1.40 -1.18 3.81
C LYS A 104 -0.08 -1.55 3.66
N ALA A 105 -0.96 -0.55 3.52
CA ALA A 105 -2.36 -0.78 3.19
C ALA A 105 -2.49 -1.32 1.76
N GLY A 106 -1.78 -0.74 0.79
CA GLY A 106 -1.72 -1.24 -0.59
C GLY A 106 -1.15 -2.66 -0.65
N ILE A 107 -0.07 -2.92 0.09
CA ILE A 107 0.47 -4.29 0.22
C ILE A 107 -0.61 -5.24 0.75
N ALA A 108 -1.31 -4.88 1.82
CA ALA A 108 -2.34 -5.73 2.43
C ALA A 108 -3.51 -6.00 1.45
N ILE A 109 -3.93 -4.99 0.68
CA ILE A 109 -4.96 -5.12 -0.35
C ILE A 109 -4.52 -6.12 -1.44
N ILE A 110 -3.29 -5.98 -1.95
CA ILE A 110 -2.73 -6.88 -2.96
C ILE A 110 -2.63 -8.30 -2.40
N MET A 111 -2.14 -8.48 -1.18
CA MET A 111 -2.01 -9.80 -0.55
C MET A 111 -3.38 -10.46 -0.34
N GLN A 112 -4.38 -9.68 0.08
CA GLN A 112 -5.76 -10.16 0.22
C GLN A 112 -6.38 -10.55 -1.13
N MET A 113 -6.09 -9.80 -2.20
CA MET A 113 -6.49 -10.15 -3.56
C MET A 113 -5.87 -11.49 -3.98
N VAL A 114 -4.58 -11.71 -3.71
CA VAL A 114 -3.91 -12.99 -3.98
C VAL A 114 -4.61 -14.14 -3.28
N GLU A 115 -4.83 -14.01 -1.98
CA GLU A 115 -5.52 -15.02 -1.17
C GLU A 115 -6.92 -15.31 -1.71
N TYR A 116 -7.66 -14.27 -2.08
CA TYR A 116 -8.99 -14.42 -2.66
C TYR A 116 -8.96 -15.22 -3.96
N ILE A 117 -8.06 -14.90 -4.89
CA ILE A 117 -7.94 -15.56 -6.19
C ILE A 117 -7.63 -17.05 -6.01
N TYR A 118 -6.70 -17.40 -5.14
CA TYR A 118 -6.34 -18.80 -4.89
C TYR A 118 -7.46 -19.60 -4.21
N ASN A 119 -8.27 -18.94 -3.37
CA ASN A 119 -9.42 -19.57 -2.72
C ASN A 119 -10.66 -19.65 -3.62
N HIS A 120 -10.68 -18.93 -4.76
CA HIS A 120 -11.82 -18.85 -5.68
C HIS A 120 -11.40 -19.19 -7.12
N PRO A 121 -11.09 -20.46 -7.43
CA PRO A 121 -10.61 -20.85 -8.76
C PRO A 121 -11.66 -20.67 -9.88
N GLU A 122 -12.92 -20.45 -9.53
CA GLU A 122 -13.98 -20.03 -10.45
C GLU A 122 -13.81 -18.60 -10.98
N PHE A 123 -13.10 -17.73 -10.24
CA PHE A 123 -12.77 -16.38 -10.67
C PHE A 123 -11.74 -16.44 -11.81
N LYS A 124 -12.17 -16.11 -13.04
CA LYS A 124 -11.30 -16.20 -14.22
C LYS A 124 -10.52 -14.90 -14.42
N HIS A 125 -9.22 -15.06 -14.61
CA HIS A 125 -8.28 -13.94 -14.83
C HIS A 125 -7.19 -14.33 -15.83
N ASN A 126 -6.59 -13.33 -16.44
CA ASN A 126 -5.33 -13.45 -17.17
C ASN A 126 -4.14 -13.46 -16.20
N ASP A 127 -2.92 -13.44 -16.71
CA ASP A 127 -1.76 -13.26 -15.86
C ASP A 127 -1.87 -11.95 -15.07
N ILE A 128 -1.59 -12.03 -13.78
CA ILE A 128 -1.53 -10.86 -12.89
C ILE A 128 -0.11 -10.74 -12.37
N GLN A 129 0.50 -9.59 -12.58
CA GLN A 129 1.81 -9.27 -12.06
C GLN A 129 1.68 -8.51 -10.74
N ILE A 130 2.56 -8.80 -9.81
CA ILE A 130 2.64 -8.14 -8.51
C ILE A 130 4.06 -7.64 -8.33
N ALA A 131 4.19 -6.42 -7.84
CA ALA A 131 5.47 -5.92 -7.39
C ALA A 131 5.35 -5.13 -6.08
N PHE A 132 6.37 -5.25 -5.24
CA PHE A 132 6.54 -4.39 -4.08
C PHE A 132 7.89 -3.69 -4.18
N THR A 133 7.86 -2.35 -4.12
CA THR A 133 9.03 -1.50 -4.36
C THR A 133 9.57 -0.92 -3.05
N PRO A 134 10.87 -0.73 -2.91
CA PRO A 134 11.47 0.14 -1.89
C PRO A 134 11.59 1.57 -2.42
N ASP A 135 11.95 2.52 -1.52
CA ASP A 135 12.46 3.86 -1.82
C ASP A 135 11.48 4.81 -2.54
N GLU A 136 10.15 4.54 -2.45
CA GLU A 136 9.12 5.44 -3.01
C GLU A 136 9.16 6.80 -2.30
N GLU A 137 9.17 6.80 -0.99
CA GLU A 137 9.09 7.98 -0.11
C GLU A 137 10.29 8.93 -0.21
N ILE A 138 11.35 8.49 -0.87
CA ILE A 138 12.51 9.32 -1.19
C ILE A 138 12.64 9.62 -2.69
N GLY A 139 11.60 9.29 -3.47
CA GLY A 139 11.50 9.60 -4.90
C GLY A 139 12.31 8.69 -5.81
N HIS A 140 12.74 7.52 -5.35
CA HIS A 140 13.56 6.55 -6.08
C HIS A 140 12.87 5.21 -6.36
N GLY A 141 11.58 5.09 -6.07
CA GLY A 141 10.81 3.85 -6.18
C GLY A 141 10.81 3.21 -7.58
N SER A 142 10.97 4.01 -8.63
CA SER A 142 11.00 3.52 -10.02
C SER A 142 12.40 3.30 -10.60
N ASP A 143 13.48 3.74 -9.93
CA ASP A 143 14.83 3.81 -10.50
C ASP A 143 15.37 2.45 -10.94
N HIS A 144 15.03 1.41 -10.20
CA HIS A 144 15.48 0.05 -10.45
C HIS A 144 14.35 -0.92 -10.81
N PHE A 145 13.16 -0.40 -11.09
CA PHE A 145 12.02 -1.23 -11.45
C PHE A 145 12.21 -1.85 -12.84
N ASN A 146 12.22 -3.16 -12.91
CA ASN A 146 12.44 -3.89 -14.14
C ASN A 146 11.11 -4.07 -14.91
N VAL A 147 10.78 -3.09 -15.76
CA VAL A 147 9.56 -3.06 -16.57
C VAL A 147 9.46 -4.25 -17.51
N ASP A 148 10.58 -4.64 -18.13
CA ASP A 148 10.61 -5.77 -19.07
C ASP A 148 10.32 -7.11 -18.37
N TYR A 149 10.83 -7.27 -17.15
CA TYR A 149 10.53 -8.45 -16.35
C TYR A 149 9.09 -8.44 -15.82
N PHE A 150 8.61 -7.31 -15.36
CA PHE A 150 7.24 -7.13 -14.86
C PHE A 150 6.22 -7.37 -15.96
N ASN A 151 6.48 -6.93 -17.19
CA ASN A 151 5.78 -7.25 -18.42
C ASN A 151 4.23 -7.17 -18.34
N ALA A 152 3.71 -6.17 -17.67
CA ALA A 152 2.28 -5.85 -17.64
C ALA A 152 1.93 -4.81 -18.70
N GLN A 153 0.78 -4.98 -19.39
CA GLN A 153 0.27 -3.97 -20.32
C GLN A 153 -0.27 -2.75 -19.58
N TYR A 154 -0.87 -2.98 -18.42
CA TYR A 154 -1.40 -1.94 -17.52
C TYR A 154 -0.95 -2.27 -16.11
N ALA A 155 -0.62 -1.25 -15.35
CA ALA A 155 -0.32 -1.40 -13.92
C ALA A 155 -1.02 -0.31 -13.11
N TYR A 156 -1.41 -0.70 -11.91
CA TYR A 156 -1.98 0.21 -10.92
C TYR A 156 -1.10 0.20 -9.67
N THR A 157 -0.68 1.37 -9.24
CA THR A 157 -0.17 1.55 -7.88
C THR A 157 -1.35 1.62 -6.92
N ILE A 158 -1.31 0.79 -5.90
CA ILE A 158 -2.36 0.74 -4.86
C ILE A 158 -1.84 1.56 -3.69
N ASP A 159 -1.98 2.85 -3.82
CA ASP A 159 -1.37 3.81 -2.92
C ASP A 159 -2.31 4.99 -2.68
N GLY A 160 -2.19 5.64 -1.54
CA GLY A 160 -2.74 6.89 -1.06
C GLY A 160 -4.13 7.31 -1.47
N GLY A 161 -4.57 8.48 -1.13
CA GLY A 161 -5.75 9.17 -1.61
C GLY A 161 -7.11 8.68 -1.09
N ASP A 162 -8.16 9.24 -1.65
CA ASP A 162 -9.54 8.94 -1.27
C ASP A 162 -10.00 7.59 -1.84
N ILE A 163 -10.84 6.90 -1.10
CA ILE A 163 -11.45 5.63 -1.52
C ILE A 163 -12.26 5.83 -2.81
N HIS A 164 -12.14 4.90 -3.75
CA HIS A 164 -12.84 4.89 -5.05
C HIS A 164 -12.33 5.90 -6.08
N ILE A 165 -11.21 6.55 -5.84
CA ILE A 165 -10.56 7.40 -6.83
C ILE A 165 -9.49 6.62 -7.57
N VAL A 166 -9.45 6.78 -8.88
CA VAL A 166 -8.37 6.32 -9.75
C VAL A 166 -7.75 7.54 -10.41
N GLU A 167 -6.51 7.82 -10.10
CA GLU A 167 -5.73 8.85 -10.75
C GLU A 167 -5.08 8.27 -12.01
N TYR A 168 -5.31 8.90 -13.16
CA TYR A 168 -4.83 8.41 -14.45
C TYR A 168 -4.05 9.46 -15.24
N GLU A 169 -3.85 10.63 -14.66
CA GLU A 169 -3.06 11.71 -15.25
C GLU A 169 -1.83 12.00 -14.38
N ASN A 170 -0.66 12.09 -15.04
CA ASN A 170 0.58 12.46 -14.39
C ASN A 170 1.03 13.86 -14.79
N PHE A 171 1.72 14.53 -13.91
CA PHE A 171 2.40 15.79 -14.19
C PHE A 171 3.82 15.76 -13.63
N ASN A 172 4.72 16.51 -14.27
CA ASN A 172 6.08 16.65 -13.78
C ASN A 172 6.13 17.67 -12.64
N ALA A 173 6.81 17.32 -11.57
CA ALA A 173 7.11 18.23 -10.47
C ALA A 173 8.62 18.26 -10.22
N PHE A 174 9.13 19.36 -9.70
CA PHE A 174 10.49 19.47 -9.20
C PHE A 174 10.51 20.38 -7.98
N SER A 175 11.46 20.13 -7.09
CA SER A 175 11.78 21.03 -5.98
C SER A 175 13.22 21.56 -6.12
N ALA A 176 13.45 22.76 -5.61
CA ALA A 176 14.79 23.34 -5.55
C ALA A 176 15.04 23.95 -4.17
N GLU A 177 16.17 23.60 -3.58
CA GLU A 177 16.66 24.23 -2.36
C GLU A 177 17.76 25.24 -2.71
N VAL A 178 17.58 26.49 -2.31
CA VAL A 178 18.57 27.56 -2.48
C VAL A 178 19.18 27.89 -1.14
N LYS A 179 20.47 27.64 -0.97
CA LYS A 179 21.24 27.94 0.27
C LYS A 179 21.96 29.25 0.14
#